data_7e0e1d65957bcbf1ab378abcdca52c28
#
_entry.id   7e0e1d65957bcbf1ab378abcdca52c28
#
_cell.length_a   1.000
_cell.length_b   1.000
_cell.length_c   1.000
_cell.angle_alpha   90.00
_cell.angle_beta   90.00
_cell.angle_gamma   90.00
#
_symmetry.space_group_name_H-M   'P 1'
#
loop_
_entity.id
_entity.type
_entity.pdbx_description
1 polymer ?
#
loop_
_entity_poly.entity_id
_entity_poly.type
_entity_poly.pdbx_seq_one_letter_code
_entity_poly.pdbx_strand_id
1 'polypeptide(L)'
;HSVDKMTADKIKEYEVLVLGTSTWGDGELQDDWYDGVKVLKSADLSMKFVALFGCGDSESYCDTFCDGIGVLYEDLKDSGCTFLGNKVSTDGYSFSSSIAVVDGAFVGLPLDEVNESNKTAERIDAWTAEIKSKL
;
A
#
# COMPACT_ATOMS: atom_id res chain seq x y z
N HIS A 1 -12.94 4.72 4.52
CA HIS A 1 -12.75 5.49 5.75
C HIS A 1 -11.43 6.26 5.70
N SER A 2 -11.41 7.45 6.26
CA SER A 2 -10.17 8.22 6.40
C SER A 2 -9.31 7.63 7.52
N VAL A 3 -7.98 7.59 7.32
CA VAL A 3 -7.06 6.98 8.28
C VAL A 3 -7.07 7.68 9.65
N ASP A 4 -7.31 8.99 9.67
CA ASP A 4 -7.40 9.77 10.92
C ASP A 4 -8.59 9.37 11.81
N LYS A 5 -9.55 8.66 11.24
CA LYS A 5 -10.76 8.18 11.93
C LYS A 5 -10.70 6.68 12.25
N MET A 6 -9.61 6.04 11.94
CA MET A 6 -9.43 4.62 12.20
C MET A 6 -9.20 4.37 13.70
N THR A 7 -9.91 3.40 14.25
CA THR A 7 -9.76 2.99 15.65
C THR A 7 -9.54 1.48 15.74
N ALA A 8 -8.99 1.02 16.86
CA ALA A 8 -8.80 -0.41 17.09
C ALA A 8 -10.13 -1.18 17.02
N ASP A 9 -11.22 -0.58 17.51
CA ASP A 9 -12.55 -1.21 17.46
C ASP A 9 -13.05 -1.37 16.02
N LYS A 10 -12.83 -0.38 15.16
CA LYS A 10 -13.18 -0.47 13.74
C LYS A 10 -12.38 -1.55 13.04
N ILE A 11 -11.09 -1.66 13.35
CA ILE A 11 -10.21 -2.68 12.76
C ILE A 11 -10.75 -4.08 13.10
N LYS A 12 -11.22 -4.30 14.31
CA LYS A 12 -11.77 -5.60 14.74
C LYS A 12 -12.96 -6.06 13.90
N GLU A 13 -13.72 -5.14 13.33
CA GLU A 13 -14.92 -5.45 12.55
C GLU A 13 -14.63 -6.08 11.18
N TYR A 14 -13.40 -5.98 10.69
CA TYR A 14 -13.05 -6.39 9.33
C TYR A 14 -11.97 -7.47 9.33
N GLU A 15 -12.14 -8.46 8.47
CA GLU A 15 -11.13 -9.50 8.24
C GLU A 15 -10.09 -9.07 7.20
N VAL A 16 -10.49 -8.20 6.28
CA VAL A 16 -9.65 -7.71 5.19
C VAL A 16 -9.52 -6.19 5.30
N LEU A 17 -8.28 -5.72 5.37
CA LEU A 17 -7.97 -4.31 5.41
C LEU A 17 -7.27 -3.90 4.12
N VAL A 18 -7.84 -2.94 3.41
CA VAL A 18 -7.22 -2.35 2.23
C VAL A 18 -6.76 -0.95 2.61
N LEU A 19 -5.45 -0.77 2.66
CA LEU A 19 -4.83 0.46 3.18
C LEU A 19 -4.14 1.21 2.06
N GLY A 20 -4.46 2.48 1.93
CA GLY A 20 -3.91 3.33 0.89
C GLY A 20 -3.22 4.57 1.43
N THR A 21 -2.11 4.95 0.81
CA THR A 21 -1.36 6.15 1.16
C THR A 21 -0.79 6.82 -0.08
N SER A 22 -0.67 8.15 -0.03
CA SER A 22 0.22 8.86 -0.95
C SER A 22 1.63 8.87 -0.38
N THR A 23 2.60 9.20 -1.24
CA THR A 23 3.99 9.40 -0.83
C THR A 23 4.27 10.89 -0.80
N TRP A 24 4.71 11.40 0.35
CA TRP A 24 5.02 12.81 0.56
C TRP A 24 6.53 13.04 0.64
N GLY A 25 6.97 14.23 0.24
CA GLY A 25 8.38 14.61 0.29
C GLY A 25 9.28 13.57 -0.41
N ASP A 26 10.40 13.23 0.20
CA ASP A 26 11.36 12.25 -0.31
C ASP A 26 11.04 10.82 0.17
N GLY A 27 9.83 10.36 -0.12
CA GLY A 27 9.42 8.99 0.19
C GLY A 27 8.82 8.82 1.58
N GLU A 28 8.20 9.87 2.12
CA GLU A 28 7.59 9.85 3.44
C GLU A 28 6.11 9.47 3.38
N LEU A 29 5.61 8.91 4.49
CA LEU A 29 4.18 8.68 4.66
C LEU A 29 3.43 9.99 4.77
N GLN A 30 2.18 9.99 4.31
CA GLN A 30 1.23 11.04 4.61
C GLN A 30 1.07 11.17 6.14
N ASP A 31 1.01 12.41 6.65
CA ASP A 31 1.08 12.70 8.10
C ASP A 31 0.10 11.88 8.95
N ASP A 32 -1.14 11.73 8.51
CA ASP A 32 -2.15 10.99 9.27
C ASP A 32 -1.80 9.53 9.49
N TRP A 33 -0.92 8.97 8.67
CA TRP A 33 -0.50 7.57 8.78
C TRP A 33 0.45 7.33 9.96
N TYR A 34 1.12 8.33 10.49
CA TYR A 34 1.96 8.14 11.66
C TYR A 34 1.14 7.68 12.87
N ASP A 35 -0.02 8.29 13.10
CA ASP A 35 -0.96 7.83 14.11
C ASP A 35 -1.71 6.57 13.67
N GLY A 36 -2.05 6.47 12.39
CA GLY A 36 -2.70 5.29 11.82
C GLY A 36 -1.90 4.01 12.04
N VAL A 37 -0.59 4.06 11.83
CA VAL A 37 0.31 2.92 12.07
C VAL A 37 0.29 2.51 13.55
N LYS A 38 0.29 3.47 14.46
CA LYS A 38 0.21 3.18 15.91
C LYS A 38 -1.08 2.45 16.26
N VAL A 39 -2.20 2.85 15.67
CA VAL A 39 -3.50 2.18 15.87
C VAL A 39 -3.43 0.75 15.35
N LEU A 40 -2.89 0.53 14.14
CA LEU A 40 -2.74 -0.80 13.57
C LEU A 40 -1.84 -1.70 14.43
N LYS A 41 -0.73 -1.18 14.92
CA LYS A 41 0.19 -1.93 15.79
C LYS A 41 -0.43 -2.27 17.14
N SER A 42 -1.40 -1.49 17.61
CA SER A 42 -2.12 -1.76 18.85
C SER A 42 -3.19 -2.84 18.69
N ALA A 43 -3.60 -3.14 17.47
CA ALA A 43 -4.61 -4.14 17.17
C ALA A 43 -3.98 -5.51 16.89
N ASP A 44 -4.74 -6.59 17.11
CA ASP A 44 -4.30 -7.94 16.73
C ASP A 44 -4.62 -8.16 15.26
N LEU A 45 -3.60 -8.21 14.41
CA LEU A 45 -3.73 -8.43 12.97
C LEU A 45 -3.44 -9.89 12.56
N SER A 46 -3.19 -10.79 13.50
CA SER A 46 -2.75 -12.15 13.23
C SER A 46 -3.74 -13.00 12.42
N MET A 47 -5.03 -12.62 12.43
CA MET A 47 -6.09 -13.32 11.69
C MET A 47 -6.63 -12.47 10.55
N LYS A 48 -5.90 -11.44 10.13
CA LYS A 48 -6.37 -10.49 9.13
C LYS A 48 -5.54 -10.54 7.86
N PHE A 49 -6.20 -10.21 6.75
CA PHE A 49 -5.55 -9.97 5.47
C PHE A 49 -5.37 -8.48 5.27
N VAL A 50 -4.21 -8.08 4.76
CA VAL A 50 -3.88 -6.68 4.49
C VAL A 50 -3.42 -6.54 3.05
N ALA A 51 -4.02 -5.61 2.32
CA ALA A 51 -3.59 -5.23 0.99
C ALA A 51 -3.25 -3.74 0.98
N LEU A 52 -2.13 -3.39 0.36
CA LEU A 52 -1.61 -2.04 0.33
C LEU A 52 -1.71 -1.45 -1.07
N PHE A 53 -2.06 -0.18 -1.18
CA PHE A 53 -1.95 0.56 -2.43
C PHE A 53 -1.46 1.97 -2.14
N GLY A 54 -1.02 2.66 -3.17
CA GLY A 54 -0.56 4.02 -2.97
C GLY A 54 -0.41 4.78 -4.26
N CYS A 55 -0.36 6.10 -4.14
CA CYS A 55 -0.18 7.01 -5.26
C CYS A 55 1.23 7.61 -5.24
N GLY A 56 1.79 7.81 -6.43
CA GLY A 56 3.08 8.45 -6.63
C GLY A 56 3.15 9.14 -7.98
N ASP A 57 4.25 9.84 -8.20
CA ASP A 57 4.56 10.53 -9.44
C ASP A 57 5.90 10.00 -9.95
N SER A 58 5.85 9.12 -10.95
CA SER A 58 7.03 8.41 -11.45
C SER A 58 8.05 9.30 -12.17
N GLU A 59 7.64 10.44 -12.67
CA GLU A 59 8.55 11.37 -13.35
C GLU A 59 9.20 12.33 -12.36
N SER A 60 8.42 12.97 -11.49
CA SER A 60 8.93 13.97 -10.54
C SER A 60 9.64 13.33 -9.35
N TYR A 61 9.24 12.13 -8.95
CA TYR A 61 9.77 11.41 -7.79
C TYR A 61 10.18 9.98 -8.16
N CYS A 62 10.97 9.86 -9.22
CA CYS A 62 11.38 8.55 -9.76
C CYS A 62 12.25 7.72 -8.80
N ASP A 63 12.95 8.36 -7.88
CA ASP A 63 13.84 7.69 -6.93
C ASP A 63 13.13 7.25 -5.62
N THR A 64 11.90 7.73 -5.41
CA THR A 64 11.09 7.45 -4.22
C THR A 64 9.66 7.06 -4.61
N PHE A 65 9.51 6.45 -5.79
CA PHE A 65 8.20 6.16 -6.36
C PHE A 65 7.36 5.26 -5.45
N CYS A 66 6.22 5.78 -4.98
CA CYS A 66 5.29 5.07 -4.10
C CYS A 66 5.94 4.50 -2.83
N ASP A 67 6.98 5.14 -2.32
CA ASP A 67 7.69 4.69 -1.13
C ASP A 67 6.77 4.55 0.10
N GLY A 68 5.68 5.31 0.16
CA GLY A 68 4.69 5.19 1.23
C GLY A 68 4.17 3.77 1.40
N ILE A 69 3.97 3.03 0.31
CA ILE A 69 3.59 1.61 0.35
C ILE A 69 4.66 0.80 1.08
N GLY A 70 5.92 1.04 0.75
CA GLY A 70 7.06 0.34 1.36
C GLY A 70 7.18 0.63 2.84
N VAL A 71 6.93 1.87 3.25
CA VAL A 71 6.94 2.26 4.68
C VAL A 71 5.84 1.52 5.44
N LEU A 72 4.62 1.48 4.92
CA LEU A 72 3.52 0.73 5.55
C LEU A 72 3.82 -0.76 5.63
N TYR A 73 4.38 -1.34 4.58
CA TYR A 73 4.77 -2.74 4.56
C TYR A 73 5.80 -3.04 5.66
N GLU A 74 6.84 -2.24 5.74
CA GLU A 74 7.89 -2.39 6.75
C GLU A 74 7.34 -2.29 8.17
N ASP A 75 6.41 -1.37 8.39
CA ASP A 75 5.76 -1.20 9.69
C ASP A 75 4.85 -2.37 10.08
N LEU A 76 4.24 -3.06 9.11
CA LEU A 76 3.25 -4.08 9.37
C LEU A 76 3.71 -5.52 9.11
N LYS A 77 4.89 -5.72 8.51
CA LYS A 77 5.35 -7.06 8.13
C LYS A 77 5.47 -8.05 9.29
N ASP A 78 5.74 -7.54 10.49
CA ASP A 78 5.89 -8.36 11.70
C ASP A 78 4.62 -8.39 12.56
N SER A 79 3.50 -7.84 12.07
CA SER A 79 2.23 -7.79 12.81
C SER A 79 1.48 -9.14 12.87
N GLY A 80 1.93 -10.11 12.09
CA GLY A 80 1.25 -11.40 11.96
C GLY A 80 0.15 -11.43 10.91
N CYS A 81 -0.14 -10.31 10.23
CA CYS A 81 -1.13 -10.28 9.16
C CYS A 81 -0.63 -11.06 7.92
N THR A 82 -1.58 -11.46 7.08
CA THR A 82 -1.27 -12.04 5.77
C THR A 82 -1.46 -10.97 4.71
N PHE A 83 -0.40 -10.62 3.99
CA PHE A 83 -0.51 -9.67 2.89
C PHE A 83 -1.11 -10.31 1.65
N LEU A 84 -2.00 -9.56 0.99
CA LEU A 84 -2.57 -9.90 -0.31
C LEU A 84 -2.22 -8.81 -1.32
N GLY A 85 -2.18 -9.16 -2.60
CA GLY A 85 -1.81 -8.21 -3.65
C GLY A 85 -0.41 -7.62 -3.47
N ASN A 86 0.49 -8.41 -2.89
CA ASN A 86 1.84 -7.98 -2.48
C ASN A 86 2.94 -8.47 -3.42
N LYS A 87 2.57 -8.87 -4.64
CA LYS A 87 3.52 -9.28 -5.68
C LYS A 87 3.10 -8.67 -7.02
N VAL A 88 3.09 -7.35 -7.07
CA VAL A 88 2.74 -6.60 -8.27
C VAL A 88 3.99 -6.45 -9.13
N SER A 89 3.91 -6.87 -10.39
CA SER A 89 5.04 -6.78 -11.32
C SER A 89 5.49 -5.33 -11.51
N THR A 90 6.80 -5.14 -11.58
CA THR A 90 7.39 -3.83 -11.92
C THR A 90 7.26 -3.50 -13.41
N ASP A 91 6.90 -4.49 -14.25
CA ASP A 91 6.71 -4.28 -15.67
C ASP A 91 5.56 -3.28 -15.91
N GLY A 92 5.77 -2.36 -16.83
CA GLY A 92 4.78 -1.32 -17.14
C GLY A 92 4.88 -0.08 -16.27
N TYR A 93 5.82 -0.04 -15.33
CA TYR A 93 6.12 1.14 -14.52
C TYR A 93 7.47 1.73 -14.91
N SER A 94 7.56 3.06 -14.94
CA SER A 94 8.78 3.79 -15.28
C SER A 94 9.26 4.57 -14.06
N PHE A 95 10.23 4.04 -13.34
CA PHE A 95 10.81 4.66 -12.15
C PHE A 95 12.26 4.21 -11.99
N SER A 96 13.03 4.91 -11.18
CA SER A 96 14.42 4.54 -10.91
C SER A 96 14.55 3.66 -9.67
N SER A 97 13.85 3.99 -8.59
CA SER A 97 13.96 3.29 -7.31
C SER A 97 12.69 3.42 -6.50
N SER A 98 12.38 2.38 -5.73
CA SER A 98 11.27 2.39 -4.78
C SER A 98 11.51 1.39 -3.66
N ILE A 99 11.34 1.80 -2.41
CA ILE A 99 11.38 0.88 -1.26
C ILE A 99 10.14 -0.02 -1.19
N ALA A 100 9.12 0.26 -1.99
CA ALA A 100 7.95 -0.62 -2.13
C ALA A 100 8.28 -1.88 -2.94
N VAL A 101 9.44 -1.94 -3.59
CA VAL A 101 9.90 -3.14 -4.30
C VAL A 101 10.70 -4.01 -3.34
N VAL A 102 10.22 -5.22 -3.10
CA VAL A 102 10.85 -6.23 -2.25
C VAL A 102 10.91 -7.53 -3.05
N ASP A 103 12.09 -8.11 -3.14
CA ASP A 103 12.32 -9.34 -3.92
C ASP A 103 11.84 -9.24 -5.38
N GLY A 104 12.04 -8.07 -5.99
CA GLY A 104 11.75 -7.83 -7.40
C GLY A 104 10.30 -7.50 -7.75
N ALA A 105 9.42 -7.34 -6.76
CA ALA A 105 8.01 -7.00 -6.99
C ALA A 105 7.54 -5.93 -6.00
N PHE A 106 6.53 -5.17 -6.40
CA PHE A 106 5.90 -4.23 -5.47
C PHE A 106 5.07 -4.99 -4.43
N VAL A 107 5.18 -4.57 -3.17
CA VAL A 107 4.43 -5.15 -2.04
C VAL A 107 3.01 -4.60 -1.91
N GLY A 108 2.58 -3.78 -2.82
CA GLY A 108 1.24 -3.23 -2.95
C GLY A 108 1.02 -2.70 -4.35
N LEU A 109 -0.13 -2.09 -4.60
CA LEU A 109 -0.47 -1.55 -5.92
C LEU A 109 -0.01 -0.09 -6.05
N PRO A 110 1.00 0.21 -6.88
CA PRO A 110 1.36 1.59 -7.18
C PRO A 110 0.41 2.17 -8.24
N LEU A 111 -0.05 3.39 -8.01
CA LEU A 111 -0.87 4.14 -8.95
C LEU A 111 -0.19 5.48 -9.26
N ASP A 112 -0.14 5.83 -10.53
CA ASP A 112 0.43 7.08 -11.00
C ASP A 112 -0.63 7.87 -11.77
N GLU A 113 -1.42 8.65 -11.05
CA GLU A 113 -2.49 9.46 -11.62
C GLU A 113 -1.95 10.69 -12.36
N VAL A 114 -0.71 11.09 -12.10
CA VAL A 114 -0.09 12.25 -12.74
C VAL A 114 0.34 11.93 -14.16
N ASN A 115 1.05 10.80 -14.35
CA ASN A 115 1.66 10.45 -15.62
C ASN A 115 0.95 9.32 -16.36
N GLU A 116 0.26 8.44 -15.64
CA GLU A 116 -0.32 7.21 -16.18
C GLU A 116 -1.76 6.98 -15.73
N SER A 117 -2.56 8.03 -15.63
CA SER A 117 -3.97 7.93 -15.21
C SER A 117 -4.80 7.00 -16.11
N ASN A 118 -4.41 6.84 -17.38
CA ASN A 118 -5.05 5.95 -18.32
C ASN A 118 -4.87 4.46 -17.99
N LYS A 119 -3.92 4.11 -17.13
CA LYS A 119 -3.64 2.73 -16.70
C LYS A 119 -4.27 2.38 -15.36
N THR A 120 -4.78 3.36 -14.63
CA THR A 120 -5.27 3.17 -13.25
C THR A 120 -6.39 2.14 -13.17
N ALA A 121 -7.40 2.25 -14.02
CA ALA A 121 -8.55 1.34 -13.99
C ALA A 121 -8.12 -0.12 -14.22
N GLU A 122 -7.28 -0.37 -15.21
CA GLU A 122 -6.76 -1.71 -15.51
C GLU A 122 -5.95 -2.28 -14.35
N ARG A 123 -5.10 -1.44 -13.74
CA ARG A 123 -4.27 -1.82 -12.61
C ARG A 123 -5.11 -2.21 -11.39
N ILE A 124 -6.13 -1.43 -11.09
CA ILE A 124 -7.06 -1.71 -9.98
C ILE A 124 -7.82 -3.00 -10.26
N ASP A 125 -8.36 -3.17 -11.47
CA ASP A 125 -9.15 -4.35 -11.83
C ASP A 125 -8.34 -5.64 -11.71
N ALA A 126 -7.12 -5.65 -12.23
CA ALA A 126 -6.24 -6.81 -12.16
C ALA A 126 -5.84 -7.14 -10.71
N TRP A 127 -5.51 -6.11 -9.93
CA TRP A 127 -5.10 -6.27 -8.54
C TRP A 127 -6.24 -6.78 -7.66
N THR A 128 -7.44 -6.21 -7.81
CA THR A 128 -8.60 -6.64 -7.03
C THR A 128 -9.05 -8.06 -7.40
N ALA A 129 -8.94 -8.44 -8.67
CA ALA A 129 -9.22 -9.79 -9.11
C ALA A 129 -8.28 -10.80 -8.46
N GLU A 130 -6.98 -10.48 -8.38
CA GLU A 130 -6.00 -11.32 -7.72
C GLU A 130 -6.30 -11.46 -6.23
N ILE A 131 -6.61 -10.36 -5.54
CA ILE A 131 -6.95 -10.38 -4.12
C ILE A 131 -8.16 -11.29 -3.88
N LYS A 132 -9.22 -11.13 -4.68
CA LYS A 132 -10.43 -11.96 -4.56
C LYS A 132 -10.15 -13.44 -4.73
N SER A 133 -9.20 -13.80 -5.60
CA SER A 133 -8.84 -15.20 -5.84
C SER A 133 -8.16 -15.86 -4.62
N LYS A 134 -7.67 -15.07 -3.67
CA LYS A 134 -6.98 -15.54 -2.47
C LYS A 134 -7.86 -15.54 -1.21
N LEU A 135 -9.05 -14.98 -1.29
CA LEU A 135 -9.98 -14.90 -0.16
C LEU A 135 -10.87 -16.14 -0.01
#